data_b4ae89ff77934a59520c0424c29638e5
#
_entry.id   b4ae89ff77934a59520c0424c29638e5
#
_cell.length_a   1.000
_cell.length_b   1.000
_cell.length_c   1.000
_cell.angle_alpha   90.00
_cell.angle_beta   90.00
_cell.angle_gamma   90.00
#
_symmetry.space_group_name_H-M   'P 1'
#
loop_
_entity.id
_entity.type
_entity.pdbx_description
1 polymer ?
#
loop_
_entity_poly.entity_id
_entity_poly.type
_entity_poly.pdbx_seq_one_letter_code
_entity_poly.pdbx_strand_id
1 'polypeptide(L)'
;MNISTMAGFCNEQALWKLLADLTSKHIERDSSKWMIPAPELVVVDGDRFRLDREGAREQSAEFYPPEGRNDYTEASFVWSLGALVCYVSSGHYVFGGRGGAYQHDKPDVDLPTLRKEHSTLTPVVKRCLCYSPSERISLKELRDLAVRGLESSNQMSRLKRSIDSSEMIDSPECIDDVWPEEMV
;
A
#
# COMPACT_ATOMS: atom_id res chain seq x y z
N MET A 1 2.59 -15.05 -7.53
CA MET A 1 1.48 -15.04 -6.53
C MET A 1 0.64 -13.80 -6.80
N ASN A 2 -0.70 -13.88 -6.66
CA ASN A 2 -1.58 -12.73 -6.88
C ASN A 2 -1.69 -11.90 -5.60
N ILE A 3 -1.75 -10.56 -5.70
CA ILE A 3 -1.83 -9.66 -4.55
C ILE A 3 -3.12 -9.81 -3.75
N SER A 4 -4.20 -10.33 -4.36
CA SER A 4 -5.47 -10.59 -3.64
C SER A 4 -5.30 -11.50 -2.42
N THR A 5 -4.32 -12.39 -2.45
CA THR A 5 -4.03 -13.29 -1.31
C THR A 5 -3.36 -12.58 -0.15
N MET A 6 -2.86 -11.35 -0.37
CA MET A 6 -2.21 -10.51 0.63
C MET A 6 -3.16 -9.43 1.20
N ALA A 7 -4.37 -9.31 0.64
CA ALA A 7 -5.31 -8.28 1.06
C ALA A 7 -5.68 -8.45 2.54
N GLY A 8 -5.59 -7.36 3.28
CA GLY A 8 -5.82 -7.33 4.72
C GLY A 8 -4.65 -7.81 5.61
N PHE A 9 -3.55 -8.31 5.02
CA PHE A 9 -2.39 -8.83 5.76
C PHE A 9 -1.07 -8.10 5.45
N CYS A 10 -1.07 -7.15 4.50
CA CYS A 10 0.12 -6.37 4.16
C CYS A 10 0.50 -5.41 5.28
N ASN A 11 1.81 -5.27 5.51
CA ASN A 11 2.35 -4.18 6.33
C ASN A 11 2.51 -2.90 5.50
N GLU A 12 2.71 -1.77 6.18
CA GLU A 12 2.84 -0.45 5.54
C GLU A 12 4.02 -0.38 4.55
N GLN A 13 5.13 -1.02 4.86
CA GLN A 13 6.30 -1.10 4.00
C GLN A 13 5.97 -1.76 2.65
N ALA A 14 5.20 -2.86 2.66
CA ALA A 14 4.76 -3.52 1.43
C ALA A 14 3.83 -2.65 0.59
N LEU A 15 2.99 -1.82 1.22
CA LEU A 15 2.11 -0.88 0.51
C LEU A 15 2.92 0.26 -0.14
N TRP A 16 3.93 0.82 0.56
CA TRP A 16 4.85 1.79 -0.04
C TRP A 16 5.61 1.18 -1.21
N LYS A 17 6.07 -0.06 -1.07
CA LYS A 17 6.76 -0.77 -2.14
C LYS A 17 5.85 -1.04 -3.34
N LEU A 18 4.61 -1.42 -3.11
CA LEU A 18 3.60 -1.59 -4.16
C LEU A 18 3.45 -0.31 -5.00
N LEU A 19 3.28 0.84 -4.33
CA LEU A 19 3.18 2.14 -5.01
C LEU A 19 4.45 2.46 -5.78
N ALA A 20 5.64 2.32 -5.17
CA ALA A 20 6.91 2.62 -5.80
C ALA A 20 7.16 1.75 -7.04
N ASP A 21 6.92 0.45 -6.96
CA ASP A 21 7.15 -0.48 -8.06
C ASP A 21 6.19 -0.21 -9.24
N LEU A 22 4.88 -0.01 -8.97
CA LEU A 22 3.90 0.18 -10.03
C LEU A 22 4.02 1.55 -10.69
N THR A 23 4.32 2.62 -9.93
CA THR A 23 4.49 3.96 -10.49
C THR A 23 5.78 4.08 -11.29
N SER A 24 6.92 3.57 -10.80
CA SER A 24 8.21 3.64 -11.50
C SER A 24 8.17 2.95 -12.85
N LYS A 25 7.64 1.73 -12.91
CA LYS A 25 7.52 0.98 -14.17
C LYS A 25 6.59 1.63 -15.18
N HIS A 26 5.61 2.39 -14.71
CA HIS A 26 4.67 3.05 -15.61
C HIS A 26 5.25 4.31 -16.22
N ILE A 27 6.07 5.06 -15.48
CA ILE A 27 6.78 6.26 -15.96
C ILE A 27 7.88 5.89 -16.98
N GLU A 28 8.53 4.74 -16.81
CA GLU A 28 9.57 4.26 -17.71
C GLU A 28 9.05 3.78 -19.08
N ARG A 29 7.75 3.52 -19.18
CA ARG A 29 7.12 3.02 -20.41
C ARG A 29 6.35 4.13 -21.11
N ASP A 30 6.41 4.09 -22.45
CA ASP A 30 5.61 4.96 -23.31
C ASP A 30 4.12 4.88 -22.89
N SER A 31 3.58 6.00 -22.42
CA SER A 31 2.26 6.14 -21.79
C SER A 31 1.06 5.95 -22.74
N SER A 32 1.28 5.44 -23.95
CA SER A 32 0.22 5.26 -24.96
C SER A 32 -0.88 4.27 -24.56
N LYS A 33 -0.70 3.50 -23.48
CA LYS A 33 -1.69 2.50 -23.03
C LYS A 33 -1.80 2.51 -21.52
N TRP A 34 -2.60 3.41 -20.98
CA TRP A 34 -3.03 3.38 -19.60
C TRP A 34 -3.92 2.16 -19.35
N MET A 35 -3.82 1.59 -18.18
CA MET A 35 -4.69 0.50 -17.71
C MET A 35 -5.07 0.74 -16.25
N ILE A 36 -6.18 0.15 -15.85
CA ILE A 36 -6.63 0.22 -14.47
C ILE A 36 -5.91 -0.86 -13.65
N PRO A 37 -5.09 -0.50 -12.66
CA PRO A 37 -4.51 -1.49 -11.77
C PRO A 37 -5.59 -2.10 -10.87
N ALA A 38 -5.79 -3.39 -11.00
CA ALA A 38 -6.71 -4.17 -10.19
C ALA A 38 -5.96 -5.35 -9.56
N PRO A 39 -6.41 -5.91 -8.44
CA PRO A 39 -5.67 -6.96 -7.73
C PRO A 39 -5.33 -8.17 -8.58
N GLU A 40 -6.23 -8.55 -9.48
CA GLU A 40 -6.04 -9.67 -10.40
C GLU A 40 -4.91 -9.45 -11.41
N LEU A 41 -4.53 -8.19 -11.66
CA LEU A 41 -3.46 -7.80 -12.56
C LEU A 41 -2.11 -7.61 -11.86
N VAL A 42 -2.09 -7.58 -10.54
CA VAL A 42 -0.86 -7.38 -9.78
C VAL A 42 -0.24 -8.73 -9.44
N VAL A 43 0.90 -8.99 -10.03
CA VAL A 43 1.71 -10.18 -9.75
C VAL A 43 2.80 -9.81 -8.75
N VAL A 44 2.93 -10.65 -7.74
CA VAL A 44 4.02 -10.58 -6.74
C VAL A 44 5.11 -11.58 -7.17
N ASP A 45 6.28 -11.06 -7.46
CA ASP A 45 7.46 -11.81 -7.89
C ASP A 45 8.63 -11.52 -6.93
N GLY A 46 8.84 -12.44 -6.00
CA GLY A 46 9.75 -12.20 -4.87
C GLY A 46 9.28 -11.03 -4.03
N ASP A 47 10.10 -9.98 -3.99
CA ASP A 47 9.83 -8.72 -3.28
C ASP A 47 9.29 -7.60 -4.18
N ARG A 48 8.97 -7.90 -5.45
CA ARG A 48 8.55 -6.91 -6.46
C ARG A 48 7.09 -7.07 -6.86
N PHE A 49 6.46 -5.92 -7.13
CA PHE A 49 5.12 -5.85 -7.67
C PHE A 49 5.18 -5.43 -9.15
N ARG A 50 4.41 -6.10 -9.99
CA ARG A 50 4.29 -5.76 -11.41
C ARG A 50 2.86 -5.93 -11.91
N LEU A 51 2.48 -5.15 -12.91
CA LEU A 51 1.21 -5.36 -13.61
C LEU A 51 1.40 -6.39 -14.72
N ASP A 52 0.55 -7.42 -14.71
CA ASP A 52 0.42 -8.37 -15.80
C ASP A 52 -0.62 -7.85 -16.79
N ARG A 53 -0.16 -7.53 -18.00
CA ARG A 53 -1.00 -6.96 -19.06
C ARG A 53 -1.71 -8.02 -19.91
N GLU A 54 -1.24 -9.25 -19.87
CA GLU A 54 -1.73 -10.32 -20.73
C GLU A 54 -2.90 -11.09 -20.11
N GLY A 55 -3.05 -11.04 -18.78
CA GLY A 55 -4.02 -11.83 -18.02
C GLY A 55 -5.44 -11.26 -17.94
N ALA A 56 -5.65 -9.99 -18.30
CA ALA A 56 -6.91 -9.31 -17.99
C ALA A 56 -7.89 -9.32 -19.16
N ARG A 57 -8.87 -10.21 -19.12
CA ARG A 57 -10.02 -10.17 -20.01
C ARG A 57 -11.15 -9.27 -19.50
N GLU A 58 -11.35 -9.16 -18.19
CA GLU A 58 -12.29 -8.26 -17.53
C GLU A 58 -11.63 -7.67 -16.29
N GLN A 59 -11.68 -6.35 -16.18
CA GLN A 59 -11.19 -5.63 -15.01
C GLN A 59 -12.36 -5.42 -14.04
N SER A 60 -12.09 -5.59 -12.75
CA SER A 60 -13.08 -5.37 -11.69
C SER A 60 -13.59 -3.94 -11.66
N ALA A 61 -14.91 -3.77 -11.71
CA ALA A 61 -15.59 -2.45 -11.74
C ALA A 61 -15.25 -1.60 -10.51
N GLU A 62 -14.89 -2.24 -9.41
CA GLU A 62 -14.54 -1.63 -8.14
C GLU A 62 -13.33 -0.70 -8.21
N PHE A 63 -12.46 -0.89 -9.22
CA PHE A 63 -11.25 -0.11 -9.42
C PHE A 63 -11.36 0.94 -10.53
N TYR A 64 -12.52 1.08 -11.17
CA TYR A 64 -12.73 2.14 -12.15
C TYR A 64 -12.92 3.50 -11.47
N PRO A 65 -12.26 4.55 -11.99
CA PRO A 65 -12.41 5.90 -11.47
C PRO A 65 -13.77 6.51 -11.79
N PRO A 66 -14.15 7.65 -11.17
CA PRO A 66 -15.42 8.33 -11.43
C PRO A 66 -15.66 8.67 -12.89
N GLU A 67 -14.64 9.04 -13.64
CA GLU A 67 -14.74 9.37 -15.07
C GLU A 67 -15.08 8.16 -15.98
N GLY A 68 -15.06 6.95 -15.43
CA GLY A 68 -15.54 5.75 -16.13
C GLY A 68 -14.48 5.00 -16.91
N ARG A 69 -14.92 4.26 -17.96
CA ARG A 69 -14.12 3.22 -18.65
C ARG A 69 -13.49 3.68 -19.96
N ASN A 70 -13.89 4.82 -20.51
CA ASN A 70 -13.69 5.08 -21.93
C ASN A 70 -12.35 5.77 -22.24
N ASP A 71 -11.81 6.56 -21.30
CA ASP A 71 -10.57 7.31 -21.50
C ASP A 71 -9.63 7.12 -20.32
N TYR A 72 -8.83 6.07 -20.36
CA TYR A 72 -7.81 5.85 -19.34
C TYR A 72 -6.69 6.86 -19.47
N THR A 73 -6.53 7.67 -18.43
CA THR A 73 -5.52 8.71 -18.31
C THR A 73 -4.57 8.40 -17.16
N GLU A 74 -3.52 9.21 -17.02
CA GLU A 74 -2.68 9.21 -15.82
C GLU A 74 -3.52 9.35 -14.54
N ALA A 75 -4.48 10.29 -14.55
CA ALA A 75 -5.34 10.52 -13.40
C ALA A 75 -6.23 9.31 -13.07
N SER A 76 -6.73 8.60 -14.09
CA SER A 76 -7.47 7.34 -13.92
C SER A 76 -6.62 6.26 -13.26
N PHE A 77 -5.38 6.11 -13.72
CA PHE A 77 -4.41 5.17 -13.17
C PHE A 77 -4.09 5.49 -11.69
N VAL A 78 -3.84 6.76 -11.37
CA VAL A 78 -3.56 7.22 -10.01
C VAL A 78 -4.72 6.94 -9.06
N TRP A 79 -5.97 7.21 -9.50
CA TRP A 79 -7.15 6.91 -8.69
C TRP A 79 -7.25 5.41 -8.39
N SER A 80 -7.07 4.58 -9.40
CA SER A 80 -7.17 3.12 -9.25
C SER A 80 -6.05 2.55 -8.39
N LEU A 81 -4.85 3.15 -8.42
CA LEU A 81 -3.77 2.81 -7.46
C LEU A 81 -4.18 3.12 -6.01
N GLY A 82 -4.81 4.27 -5.78
CA GLY A 82 -5.35 4.61 -4.46
C GLY A 82 -6.38 3.59 -3.96
N ALA A 83 -7.33 3.21 -4.83
CA ALA A 83 -8.32 2.19 -4.53
C ALA A 83 -7.69 0.81 -4.26
N LEU A 84 -6.66 0.44 -5.04
CA LEU A 84 -5.91 -0.79 -4.85
C LEU A 84 -5.17 -0.83 -3.50
N VAL A 85 -4.52 0.27 -3.11
CA VAL A 85 -3.85 0.37 -1.80
C VAL A 85 -4.86 0.20 -0.66
N CYS A 86 -6.03 0.83 -0.75
CA CYS A 86 -7.08 0.65 0.24
C CYS A 86 -7.53 -0.82 0.34
N TYR A 87 -7.77 -1.45 -0.80
CA TYR A 87 -8.15 -2.87 -0.84
C TYR A 87 -7.09 -3.77 -0.23
N VAL A 88 -5.83 -3.61 -0.62
CA VAL A 88 -4.72 -4.43 -0.09
C VAL A 88 -4.51 -4.20 1.40
N SER A 89 -4.70 -2.96 1.88
CA SER A 89 -4.60 -2.61 3.29
C SER A 89 -5.71 -3.23 4.15
N SER A 90 -6.96 -3.15 3.68
CA SER A 90 -8.14 -3.48 4.49
C SER A 90 -8.79 -4.84 4.17
N GLY A 91 -8.58 -5.34 2.96
CA GLY A 91 -9.32 -6.48 2.40
C GLY A 91 -10.72 -6.11 1.88
N HIS A 92 -11.07 -4.82 1.87
CA HIS A 92 -12.38 -4.34 1.45
C HIS A 92 -12.30 -3.32 0.32
N TYR A 93 -13.28 -3.34 -0.57
CA TYR A 93 -13.43 -2.34 -1.63
C TYR A 93 -13.88 -1.00 -1.05
N VAL A 94 -13.18 0.07 -1.41
CA VAL A 94 -13.42 1.42 -0.87
C VAL A 94 -14.82 1.91 -1.16
N PHE A 95 -15.28 1.71 -2.40
CA PHE A 95 -16.54 2.20 -2.91
C PHE A 95 -17.54 1.06 -3.23
N GLY A 96 -17.33 -0.11 -2.65
CA GLY A 96 -18.13 -1.30 -2.96
C GLY A 96 -18.02 -1.70 -4.42
N GLY A 97 -18.97 -2.47 -4.94
CA GLY A 97 -18.99 -2.99 -6.31
C GLY A 97 -19.20 -1.94 -7.41
N ARG A 98 -19.40 -0.66 -7.07
CA ARG A 98 -19.59 0.44 -8.02
C ARG A 98 -18.33 1.22 -8.34
N GLY A 99 -17.25 1.03 -7.56
CA GLY A 99 -16.02 1.78 -7.71
C GLY A 99 -16.23 3.29 -7.68
N GLY A 100 -15.53 4.04 -8.51
CA GLY A 100 -15.63 5.50 -8.60
C GLY A 100 -17.01 6.02 -9.00
N ALA A 101 -17.86 5.21 -9.62
CA ALA A 101 -19.24 5.61 -9.91
C ALA A 101 -20.05 5.92 -8.63
N TYR A 102 -19.62 5.39 -7.48
CA TYR A 102 -20.22 5.75 -6.19
C TYR A 102 -19.95 7.22 -5.81
N GLN A 103 -18.82 7.78 -6.21
CA GLN A 103 -18.45 9.17 -5.93
C GLN A 103 -19.31 10.19 -6.70
N HIS A 104 -19.99 9.80 -7.79
CA HIS A 104 -20.96 10.68 -8.46
C HIS A 104 -22.10 11.09 -7.53
N ASP A 105 -22.54 10.17 -6.66
CA ASP A 105 -23.61 10.43 -5.72
C ASP A 105 -23.10 11.13 -4.44
N LYS A 106 -21.83 10.89 -4.09
CA LYS A 106 -21.18 11.37 -2.87
C LYS A 106 -19.72 11.72 -3.13
N PRO A 107 -19.41 12.89 -3.72
CA PRO A 107 -18.04 13.26 -4.06
C PRO A 107 -17.14 13.42 -2.83
N ASP A 108 -17.68 13.85 -1.68
CA ASP A 108 -16.96 14.05 -0.42
C ASP A 108 -17.08 12.82 0.51
N VAL A 109 -16.90 11.64 -0.02
CA VAL A 109 -16.94 10.44 0.81
C VAL A 109 -15.80 10.48 1.82
N ASP A 110 -16.15 10.32 3.09
CA ASP A 110 -15.19 9.95 4.12
C ASP A 110 -14.52 8.64 3.70
N LEU A 111 -13.31 8.76 3.17
CA LEU A 111 -12.55 7.59 2.76
C LEU A 111 -12.32 6.70 3.98
N PRO A 112 -12.56 5.39 3.86
CA PRO A 112 -12.29 4.49 4.94
C PRO A 112 -10.84 4.71 5.39
N THR A 113 -10.68 4.98 6.67
CA THR A 113 -9.37 5.13 7.27
C THR A 113 -8.61 3.85 7.00
N LEU A 114 -7.46 3.94 6.36
CA LEU A 114 -6.55 2.82 6.30
C LEU A 114 -6.32 2.31 7.73
N ARG A 115 -5.93 1.07 7.89
CA ARG A 115 -5.60 0.53 9.21
C ARG A 115 -4.67 1.51 9.95
N LYS A 116 -4.80 1.60 11.26
CA LYS A 116 -3.99 2.54 12.08
C LYS A 116 -2.48 2.38 11.82
N GLU A 117 -2.04 1.15 11.60
CA GLU A 117 -0.67 0.81 11.23
C GLU A 117 -0.22 1.33 9.86
N HIS A 118 -1.16 1.80 9.03
CA HIS A 118 -0.90 2.36 7.69
C HIS A 118 -1.22 3.86 7.62
N SER A 119 -1.12 4.55 8.75
CA SER A 119 -1.55 5.95 8.89
C SER A 119 -0.76 6.92 8.02
N THR A 120 0.50 6.64 7.71
CA THR A 120 1.34 7.52 6.86
C THR A 120 0.91 7.52 5.40
N LEU A 121 0.23 6.45 4.94
CA LEU A 121 -0.33 6.34 3.60
C LEU A 121 -1.65 7.11 3.42
N THR A 122 -2.40 7.34 4.49
CA THR A 122 -3.74 7.95 4.43
C THR A 122 -3.77 9.28 3.68
N PRO A 123 -2.85 10.26 3.94
CA PRO A 123 -2.85 11.52 3.20
C PRO A 123 -2.60 11.34 1.69
N VAL A 124 -1.73 10.39 1.32
CA VAL A 124 -1.37 10.12 -0.06
C VAL A 124 -2.55 9.49 -0.79
N VAL A 125 -3.18 8.48 -0.19
CA VAL A 125 -4.36 7.81 -0.75
C VAL A 125 -5.52 8.78 -0.94
N LYS A 126 -5.77 9.69 0.01
CA LYS A 126 -6.79 10.74 -0.14
C LYS A 126 -6.55 11.60 -1.37
N ARG A 127 -5.30 11.97 -1.66
CA ARG A 127 -4.94 12.73 -2.86
C ARG A 127 -5.07 11.92 -4.15
N CYS A 128 -4.92 10.61 -4.11
CA CYS A 128 -5.20 9.74 -5.25
C CYS A 128 -6.70 9.65 -5.56
N LEU A 129 -7.53 9.58 -4.52
CA LEU A 129 -8.97 9.32 -4.62
C LEU A 129 -9.82 10.60 -4.71
N CYS A 130 -9.23 11.76 -5.05
CA CYS A 130 -10.00 12.97 -5.36
C CYS A 130 -10.98 12.70 -6.50
N TYR A 131 -12.22 13.18 -6.36
CA TYR A 131 -13.27 13.01 -7.38
C TYR A 131 -12.84 13.65 -8.71
N SER A 132 -12.40 14.90 -8.67
CA SER A 132 -11.92 15.63 -9.85
C SER A 132 -10.54 15.13 -10.29
N PRO A 133 -10.36 14.67 -11.55
CA PRO A 133 -9.06 14.24 -12.07
C PRO A 133 -7.96 15.29 -11.97
N SER A 134 -8.30 16.59 -12.10
CA SER A 134 -7.35 17.70 -12.03
C SER A 134 -6.84 18.00 -10.63
N GLU A 135 -7.53 17.54 -9.59
CA GLU A 135 -7.14 17.72 -8.18
C GLU A 135 -6.32 16.53 -7.64
N ARG A 136 -6.24 15.43 -8.41
CA ARG A 136 -5.45 14.27 -8.04
C ARG A 136 -3.96 14.58 -8.08
N ILE A 137 -3.23 13.90 -7.20
CA ILE A 137 -1.77 13.89 -7.24
C ILE A 137 -1.29 13.40 -8.61
N SER A 138 -0.21 14.00 -9.17
CA SER A 138 0.40 13.49 -10.40
C SER A 138 1.11 12.16 -10.14
N LEU A 139 1.25 11.35 -11.19
CA LEU A 139 1.98 10.07 -11.10
C LEU A 139 3.42 10.27 -10.65
N LYS A 140 4.08 11.32 -11.13
CA LYS A 140 5.45 11.65 -10.74
C LYS A 140 5.56 11.97 -9.25
N GLU A 141 4.68 12.82 -8.74
CA GLU A 141 4.67 13.16 -7.32
C GLU A 141 4.33 11.95 -6.45
N LEU A 142 3.36 11.12 -6.89
CA LEU A 142 3.00 9.88 -6.21
C LEU A 142 4.19 8.92 -6.11
N ARG A 143 4.95 8.75 -7.20
CA ARG A 143 6.18 7.94 -7.20
C ARG A 143 7.20 8.48 -6.19
N ASP A 144 7.44 9.80 -6.22
CA ASP A 144 8.45 10.42 -5.36
C ASP A 144 8.07 10.31 -3.87
N LEU A 145 6.76 10.38 -3.55
CA LEU A 145 6.25 10.08 -2.21
C LEU A 145 6.41 8.61 -1.84
N ALA A 146 6.10 7.70 -2.76
CA ALA A 146 6.20 6.27 -2.52
C ALA A 146 7.64 5.82 -2.23
N VAL A 147 8.62 6.35 -2.99
CA VAL A 147 10.04 6.06 -2.76
C VAL A 147 10.48 6.56 -1.38
N ARG A 148 10.15 7.81 -1.01
CA ARG A 148 10.46 8.35 0.31
C ARG A 148 9.79 7.58 1.45
N GLY A 149 8.53 7.20 1.29
CA GLY A 149 7.79 6.40 2.28
C GLY A 149 8.43 5.03 2.49
N LEU A 150 8.86 4.38 1.40
CA LEU A 150 9.56 3.10 1.47
C LEU A 150 10.92 3.22 2.18
N GLU A 151 11.69 4.27 1.89
CA GLU A 151 12.98 4.54 2.56
C GLU A 151 12.78 4.75 4.06
N SER A 152 11.79 5.56 4.46
CA SER A 152 11.47 5.82 5.86
C SER A 152 11.03 4.54 6.59
N SER A 153 10.19 3.72 5.98
CA SER A 153 9.76 2.44 6.53
C SER A 153 10.92 1.46 6.70
N ASN A 154 11.88 1.45 5.76
CA ASN A 154 13.09 0.64 5.84
C ASN A 154 13.99 1.07 7.00
N GLN A 155 14.15 2.39 7.22
CA GLN A 155 14.93 2.92 8.35
C GLN A 155 14.32 2.53 9.69
N MET A 156 13.00 2.70 9.85
CA MET A 156 12.28 2.31 11.07
C MET A 156 12.41 0.82 11.37
N SER A 157 12.33 -0.03 10.34
CA SER A 157 12.49 -1.48 10.49
C SER A 157 13.91 -1.89 10.90
N ARG A 158 14.93 -1.14 10.47
CA ARG A 158 16.33 -1.36 10.88
C ARG A 158 16.55 -0.93 12.34
N LEU A 159 16.03 0.23 12.75
CA LEU A 159 16.13 0.73 14.12
C LEU A 159 15.47 -0.22 15.12
N LYS A 160 14.26 -0.71 14.82
CA LYS A 160 13.57 -1.70 15.67
C LYS A 160 14.44 -2.95 15.89
N ARG A 161 15.01 -3.52 14.83
CA ARG A 161 15.91 -4.70 14.95
C ARG A 161 17.15 -4.44 15.77
N SER A 162 17.72 -3.23 15.72
CA SER A 162 18.89 -2.86 16.53
C SER A 162 18.53 -2.76 18.01
N ILE A 163 17.36 -2.25 18.35
CA ILE A 163 16.88 -2.14 19.74
C ILE A 163 16.62 -3.54 20.31
N ASP A 164 15.86 -4.38 19.59
CA ASP A 164 15.55 -5.74 20.01
C ASP A 164 16.82 -6.58 20.22
N SER A 165 17.88 -6.32 19.45
CA SER A 165 19.16 -7.01 19.60
C SER A 165 19.96 -6.53 20.81
N SER A 166 19.76 -5.31 21.30
CA SER A 166 20.45 -4.76 22.45
C SER A 166 19.81 -5.16 23.79
N GLU A 167 18.52 -5.46 23.80
CA GLU A 167 17.81 -5.92 25.01
C GLU A 167 18.09 -7.38 25.37
N MET A 168 18.67 -8.19 24.48
CA MET A 168 19.03 -9.58 24.76
C MET A 168 20.37 -9.77 25.50
N ILE A 169 21.09 -8.70 25.88
CA ILE A 169 22.44 -8.79 26.47
C ILE A 169 22.44 -8.67 28.00
N ASP A 170 21.30 -8.32 28.62
CA ASP A 170 21.23 -8.14 30.08
C ASP A 170 20.27 -9.15 30.73
N SER A 171 20.66 -10.43 30.74
CA SER A 171 20.17 -11.35 31.77
C SER A 171 21.18 -11.29 32.92
N PRO A 172 20.79 -10.79 34.11
CA PRO A 172 21.68 -10.91 35.27
C PRO A 172 21.85 -12.41 35.58
N GLU A 173 23.10 -12.82 35.58
CA GLU A 173 23.50 -14.11 36.14
C GLU A 173 22.88 -14.28 37.53
N CYS A 174 22.05 -15.32 37.68
CA CYS A 174 21.59 -15.73 38.99
C CYS A 174 22.80 -16.01 39.86
N ILE A 175 23.09 -15.11 40.78
CA ILE A 175 24.02 -15.38 41.88
C ILE A 175 23.32 -16.41 42.74
N ASP A 176 23.85 -17.65 42.73
CA ASP A 176 23.47 -18.69 43.66
C ASP A 176 23.84 -18.20 45.07
N ASP A 177 22.81 -17.77 45.83
CA ASP A 177 22.93 -17.54 47.29
C ASP A 177 23.17 -18.88 47.97
N VAL A 178 24.46 -19.16 48.19
CA VAL A 178 24.90 -20.22 49.09
C VAL A 178 24.55 -19.78 50.51
N TRP A 179 23.54 -20.40 51.09
CA TRP A 179 23.27 -20.31 52.52
C TRP A 179 24.27 -21.12 53.28
N PRO A 180 24.99 -20.57 54.27
CA PRO A 180 25.82 -21.36 55.15
C PRO A 180 24.92 -22.12 56.11
N GLU A 181 24.95 -23.44 56.05
CA GLU A 181 24.59 -24.29 57.19
C GLU A 181 25.61 -24.09 58.30
N GLU A 182 25.21 -23.47 59.42
CA GLU A 182 25.68 -23.84 60.78
C GLU A 182 24.98 -22.94 61.82
N MET A 183 24.13 -23.50 62.63
CA MET A 183 24.32 -23.75 64.07
C MET A 183 23.04 -24.30 64.74
N VAL A 184 23.23 -25.55 65.16
CA VAL A 184 22.72 -26.26 66.37
C VAL A 184 21.32 -25.97 66.87
#